data_ba2ed02302666ff62d2cecf74004ec74
#
_entry.id   ba2ed02302666ff62d2cecf74004ec74
#
_cell.length_a   1.000
_cell.length_b   1.000
_cell.length_c   1.000
_cell.angle_alpha   90.00
_cell.angle_beta   90.00
_cell.angle_gamma   90.00
#
_symmetry.space_group_name_H-M   'P 1'
#
loop_
_entity.id
_entity.type
_entity.pdbx_description
1 polymer ?
#
loop_
_entity_poly.entity_id
_entity_poly.type
_entity_poly.pdbx_seq_one_letter_code
_entity_poly.pdbx_strand_id
1 'polypeptide(L)'
;MRARWPHPDRLPDGGFVVAASRTRRHEDAHQVQVFDSLGRETSAFSAGDAIEHLLVDEAGHIWVGHFDENPAGIRRWSATGRLAWTSDGARIPGLFDCYARNVSTTAAWACPYTDFPLVEIRPDHTGRPVRVWSNRVRGAKAVAVHGERVTFVQPTDAAWGVFDLTSRHPAPEGCR
;
A
#
# COMPACT_ATOMS: atom_id res chain seq x y z
N MET A 1 -9.53 21.93 5.78
CA MET A 1 -9.63 20.56 6.34
C MET A 1 -8.70 20.41 7.53
N ARG A 2 -9.13 19.81 8.66
CA ARG A 2 -8.22 19.34 9.71
C ARG A 2 -8.10 17.82 9.56
N ALA A 3 -7.24 17.37 8.67
CA ALA A 3 -6.95 15.95 8.54
C ALA A 3 -6.27 15.46 9.82
N ARG A 4 -6.81 14.41 10.44
CA ARG A 4 -6.17 13.73 11.58
C ARG A 4 -5.14 12.76 11.04
N TRP A 5 -3.87 12.94 11.44
CA TRP A 5 -2.73 12.16 10.96
C TRP A 5 -2.72 12.08 9.42
N PRO A 6 -2.40 13.20 8.75
CA PRO A 6 -2.46 13.26 7.30
C PRO A 6 -1.35 12.43 6.66
N HIS A 7 -1.70 11.75 5.58
CA HIS A 7 -0.78 11.08 4.66
C HIS A 7 -0.74 11.87 3.35
N PRO A 8 0.27 12.69 3.10
CA PRO A 8 0.45 13.36 1.81
C PRO A 8 1.34 12.53 0.90
N ASP A 9 1.10 12.61 -0.41
CA ASP A 9 2.03 12.17 -1.45
C ASP A 9 1.89 13.02 -2.71
N ARG A 10 2.88 12.93 -3.60
CA ARG A 10 2.96 13.72 -4.82
C ARG A 10 2.43 12.93 -6.02
N LEU A 11 1.65 13.60 -6.87
CA LEU A 11 1.22 13.07 -8.15
C LEU A 11 2.26 13.34 -9.26
N PRO A 12 2.34 12.48 -10.30
CA PRO A 12 3.30 12.64 -11.39
C PRO A 12 3.14 13.95 -12.18
N ASP A 13 1.96 14.51 -12.23
CA ASP A 13 1.64 15.78 -12.90
C ASP A 13 2.04 17.04 -12.11
N GLY A 14 2.65 16.83 -10.93
CA GLY A 14 3.04 17.91 -10.02
C GLY A 14 1.96 18.31 -9.02
N GLY A 15 0.77 17.71 -9.10
CA GLY A 15 -0.25 17.80 -8.07
C GLY A 15 0.11 16.99 -6.83
N PHE A 16 -0.82 16.90 -5.89
CA PHE A 16 -0.63 16.12 -4.66
C PHE A 16 -1.95 15.56 -4.14
N VAL A 17 -1.84 14.56 -3.32
CA VAL A 17 -2.97 13.94 -2.62
C VAL A 17 -2.74 14.02 -1.11
N VAL A 18 -3.81 14.21 -0.36
CA VAL A 18 -3.77 14.17 1.12
C VAL A 18 -4.92 13.29 1.59
N ALA A 19 -4.64 12.33 2.46
CA ALA A 19 -5.65 11.52 3.11
C ALA A 19 -5.59 11.68 4.63
N ALA A 20 -6.76 11.69 5.28
CA ALA A 20 -6.84 11.55 6.74
C ALA A 20 -6.78 10.06 7.11
N SER A 21 -5.88 9.68 8.04
CA SER A 21 -5.76 8.30 8.52
C SER A 21 -7.06 7.80 9.16
N ARG A 22 -7.73 8.67 9.90
CA ARG A 22 -9.00 8.37 10.57
C ARG A 22 -10.12 9.27 10.07
N THR A 23 -11.29 8.68 9.88
CA THR A 23 -12.50 9.40 9.50
C THR A 23 -13.55 9.35 10.60
N ARG A 24 -14.40 10.38 10.64
CA ARG A 24 -15.67 10.32 11.34
C ARG A 24 -16.74 9.95 10.30
N ARG A 25 -17.75 9.20 10.70
CA ARG A 25 -18.85 8.75 9.80
C ARG A 25 -19.47 9.84 8.91
N HIS A 26 -19.36 11.10 9.30
CA HIS A 26 -19.93 12.25 8.56
C HIS A 26 -18.96 12.95 7.60
N GLU A 27 -17.67 12.57 7.61
CA GLU A 27 -16.59 13.22 6.85
C GLU A 27 -16.01 12.32 5.76
N ASP A 28 -16.57 11.13 5.56
CA ASP A 28 -16.00 10.10 4.70
C ASP A 28 -15.84 10.55 3.23
N ALA A 29 -16.77 11.33 2.71
CA ALA A 29 -16.75 11.77 1.31
C ALA A 29 -15.55 12.62 0.93
N HIS A 30 -14.85 13.22 1.89
CA HIS A 30 -13.66 14.08 1.69
C HIS A 30 -12.44 13.61 2.45
N GLN A 31 -12.35 12.32 2.75
CA GLN A 31 -11.22 11.76 3.47
C GLN A 31 -9.92 11.85 2.66
N VAL A 32 -9.99 11.53 1.37
CA VAL A 32 -8.89 11.70 0.41
C VAL A 32 -9.23 12.90 -0.46
N GLN A 33 -8.32 13.86 -0.54
CA GLN A 33 -8.44 15.04 -1.39
C GLN A 33 -7.27 15.10 -2.35
N VAL A 34 -7.56 15.35 -3.60
CA VAL A 34 -6.59 15.47 -4.69
C VAL A 34 -6.55 16.91 -5.17
N PHE A 35 -5.34 17.42 -5.34
CA PHE A 35 -5.08 18.80 -5.73
C PHE A 35 -4.18 18.86 -6.95
N ASP A 36 -4.39 19.85 -7.80
CA ASP A 36 -3.48 20.16 -8.90
C ASP A 36 -2.20 20.86 -8.40
N SER A 37 -1.27 21.12 -9.30
CA SER A 37 0.02 21.79 -8.99
C SER A 37 -0.14 23.23 -8.49
N LEU A 38 -1.32 23.85 -8.62
CA LEU A 38 -1.65 25.17 -8.11
C LEU A 38 -2.40 25.10 -6.77
N GLY A 39 -2.59 23.90 -6.19
CA GLY A 39 -3.27 23.69 -4.92
C GLY A 39 -4.79 23.78 -4.99
N ARG A 40 -5.39 23.68 -6.17
CA ARG A 40 -6.85 23.64 -6.33
C ARG A 40 -7.33 22.21 -6.22
N GLU A 41 -8.35 21.95 -5.40
CA GLU A 41 -8.96 20.63 -5.27
C GLU A 41 -9.59 20.20 -6.60
N THR A 42 -9.22 19.03 -7.08
CA THR A 42 -9.70 18.45 -8.34
C THR A 42 -10.64 17.27 -8.12
N SER A 43 -10.45 16.55 -7.02
CA SER A 43 -11.38 15.48 -6.61
C SER A 43 -11.28 15.19 -5.12
N ALA A 44 -12.35 14.56 -4.58
CA ALA A 44 -12.36 14.05 -3.23
C ALA A 44 -13.17 12.74 -3.18
N PHE A 45 -12.76 11.81 -2.30
CA PHE A 45 -13.43 10.51 -2.13
C PHE A 45 -13.13 9.89 -0.78
N SER A 46 -13.83 8.79 -0.46
CA SER A 46 -13.52 7.95 0.70
C SER A 46 -12.72 6.73 0.27
N ALA A 47 -11.60 6.46 0.95
CA ALA A 47 -10.83 5.24 0.79
C ALA A 47 -11.05 4.24 1.95
N GLY A 48 -11.83 4.62 2.96
CA GLY A 48 -12.08 3.83 4.16
C GLY A 48 -11.25 4.29 5.37
N ASP A 49 -11.71 3.94 6.57
CA ASP A 49 -11.02 4.32 7.83
C ASP A 49 -9.70 3.55 8.03
N ALA A 50 -8.90 4.00 8.99
CA ALA A 50 -7.67 3.34 9.42
C ALA A 50 -6.59 3.25 8.32
N ILE A 51 -6.32 4.34 7.62
CA ILE A 51 -5.22 4.40 6.64
C ILE A 51 -3.89 4.43 7.38
N GLU A 52 -3.03 3.43 7.13
CA GLU A 52 -1.65 3.36 7.62
C GLU A 52 -0.67 3.94 6.59
N HIS A 53 -0.92 3.67 5.30
CA HIS A 53 -0.06 4.13 4.22
C HIS A 53 -0.87 4.67 3.05
N LEU A 54 -0.39 5.78 2.48
CA LEU A 54 -0.81 6.27 1.19
C LEU A 54 0.44 6.48 0.35
N LEU A 55 0.48 5.89 -0.85
CA LEU A 55 1.56 6.03 -1.80
C LEU A 55 0.99 6.19 -3.21
N VAL A 56 1.64 7.02 -4.03
CA VAL A 56 1.28 7.23 -5.43
C VAL A 56 2.31 6.55 -6.32
N ASP A 57 1.84 5.76 -7.29
CA ASP A 57 2.72 5.18 -8.30
C ASP A 57 3.01 6.17 -9.45
N GLU A 58 3.96 5.83 -10.30
CA GLU A 58 4.38 6.67 -11.43
C GLU A 58 3.27 6.87 -12.49
N ALA A 59 2.24 6.03 -12.48
CA ALA A 59 1.06 6.18 -13.33
C ALA A 59 -0.03 7.07 -12.70
N GLY A 60 0.19 7.57 -11.48
CA GLY A 60 -0.74 8.44 -10.76
C GLY A 60 -1.86 7.69 -10.03
N HIS A 61 -1.75 6.37 -9.85
CA HIS A 61 -2.69 5.66 -9.01
C HIS A 61 -2.32 5.83 -7.53
N ILE A 62 -3.34 5.99 -6.71
CA ILE A 62 -3.24 6.16 -5.28
C ILE A 62 -3.44 4.79 -4.61
N TRP A 63 -2.41 4.31 -3.94
CA TRP A 63 -2.42 3.08 -3.20
C TRP A 63 -2.63 3.36 -1.73
N VAL A 64 -3.64 2.73 -1.14
CA VAL A 64 -3.99 2.87 0.27
C VAL A 64 -3.88 1.53 0.96
N GLY A 65 -3.17 1.49 2.09
CA GLY A 65 -3.11 0.34 2.99
C GLY A 65 -3.68 0.71 4.33
N HIS A 66 -4.37 -0.23 4.94
CA HIS A 66 -5.12 -0.04 6.17
C HIS A 66 -4.46 -0.76 7.36
N PHE A 67 -4.84 -0.37 8.58
CA PHE A 67 -4.50 -1.01 9.84
C PHE A 67 -5.76 -1.35 10.64
N ASP A 68 -5.64 -1.78 11.90
CA ASP A 68 -6.76 -2.18 12.78
C ASP A 68 -7.59 -3.34 12.22
N GLU A 69 -6.93 -4.36 11.65
CA GLU A 69 -7.60 -5.52 11.05
C GLU A 69 -8.68 -5.14 10.03
N ASN A 70 -8.50 -3.99 9.36
CA ASN A 70 -9.47 -3.51 8.39
C ASN A 70 -9.53 -4.46 7.18
N PRO A 71 -10.68 -5.08 6.89
CA PRO A 71 -10.82 -6.04 5.79
C PRO A 71 -10.57 -5.43 4.41
N ALA A 72 -10.52 -4.09 4.30
CA ALA A 72 -10.14 -3.41 3.08
C ALA A 72 -8.70 -3.73 2.63
N GLY A 73 -7.80 -4.06 3.60
CA GLY A 73 -6.42 -4.44 3.31
C GLY A 73 -5.68 -3.40 2.47
N ILE A 74 -5.43 -3.71 1.20
CA ILE A 74 -4.80 -2.81 0.24
C ILE A 74 -5.75 -2.53 -0.92
N ARG A 75 -5.84 -1.25 -1.32
CA ARG A 75 -6.65 -0.79 -2.45
C ARG A 75 -5.87 0.15 -3.34
N ARG A 76 -6.18 0.15 -4.64
CA ARG A 76 -5.67 1.09 -5.65
C ARG A 76 -6.81 1.92 -6.22
N TRP A 77 -6.63 3.23 -6.24
CA TRP A 77 -7.59 4.22 -6.71
C TRP A 77 -7.00 5.05 -7.85
N SER A 78 -7.83 5.53 -8.75
CA SER A 78 -7.42 6.61 -9.65
C SER A 78 -7.41 7.95 -8.91
N ALA A 79 -6.74 8.95 -9.46
CA ALA A 79 -6.78 10.32 -8.93
C ALA A 79 -8.20 10.94 -8.95
N THR A 80 -9.14 10.36 -9.71
CA THR A 80 -10.55 10.79 -9.75
C THR A 80 -11.43 10.03 -8.75
N GLY A 81 -10.86 9.23 -7.85
CA GLY A 81 -11.60 8.49 -6.83
C GLY A 81 -12.29 7.21 -7.31
N ARG A 82 -11.98 6.70 -8.50
CA ARG A 82 -12.48 5.40 -8.97
C ARG A 82 -11.63 4.27 -8.40
N LEU A 83 -12.26 3.31 -7.71
CA LEU A 83 -11.57 2.09 -7.27
C LEU A 83 -11.10 1.30 -8.50
N ALA A 84 -9.80 1.11 -8.61
CA ALA A 84 -9.16 0.42 -9.73
C ALA A 84 -8.80 -1.03 -9.38
N TRP A 85 -8.47 -1.31 -8.11
CA TRP A 85 -8.17 -2.64 -7.63
C TRP A 85 -8.36 -2.74 -6.10
N THR A 86 -8.69 -3.95 -5.62
CA THR A 86 -8.83 -4.27 -4.20
C THR A 86 -8.25 -5.65 -3.89
N SER A 87 -7.72 -5.81 -2.68
CA SER A 87 -7.25 -7.09 -2.16
C SER A 87 -8.39 -8.03 -1.71
N ASP A 88 -9.62 -7.56 -1.60
CA ASP A 88 -10.75 -8.31 -1.03
C ASP A 88 -11.02 -9.67 -1.71
N GLY A 89 -10.64 -9.83 -2.97
CA GLY A 89 -10.73 -11.09 -3.71
C GLY A 89 -9.43 -11.87 -3.86
N ALA A 90 -8.30 -11.31 -3.41
CA ALA A 90 -6.99 -11.85 -3.73
C ALA A 90 -6.53 -12.99 -2.80
N ARG A 91 -7.34 -13.38 -1.81
CA ARG A 91 -7.05 -14.47 -0.85
C ARG A 91 -5.61 -14.42 -0.29
N ILE A 92 -5.15 -13.23 0.07
CA ILE A 92 -3.84 -13.04 0.67
C ILE A 92 -4.02 -13.15 2.18
N PRO A 93 -3.50 -14.20 2.83
CA PRO A 93 -3.60 -14.35 4.27
C PRO A 93 -2.96 -13.16 4.99
N GLY A 94 -3.65 -12.59 5.97
CA GLY A 94 -3.09 -11.57 6.85
C GLY A 94 -2.91 -10.17 6.26
N LEU A 95 -3.52 -9.86 5.12
CA LEU A 95 -3.39 -8.53 4.50
C LEU A 95 -4.24 -7.43 5.19
N PHE A 96 -4.63 -7.65 6.43
CA PHE A 96 -5.47 -6.72 7.20
C PHE A 96 -4.70 -5.53 7.78
N ASP A 97 -3.43 -5.75 8.14
CA ASP A 97 -2.53 -4.73 8.68
C ASP A 97 -1.27 -4.65 7.82
N CYS A 98 -1.05 -3.54 7.17
CA CYS A 98 0.08 -3.36 6.28
C CYS A 98 1.20 -2.55 6.95
N TYR A 99 2.23 -3.23 7.47
CA TYR A 99 3.33 -2.61 8.23
C TYR A 99 4.38 -1.91 7.38
N ALA A 100 4.60 -2.35 6.16
CA ALA A 100 5.55 -1.73 5.25
C ALA A 100 5.05 -1.81 3.82
N ARG A 101 5.24 -0.74 3.04
CA ARG A 101 4.82 -0.65 1.63
C ARG A 101 5.83 0.08 0.78
N ASN A 102 5.81 -0.27 -0.50
CA ASN A 102 6.46 0.45 -1.58
C ASN A 102 5.64 0.31 -2.86
N VAL A 103 5.76 1.25 -3.76
CA VAL A 103 5.11 1.21 -5.07
C VAL A 103 6.12 1.52 -6.17
N SER A 104 5.93 0.92 -7.33
CA SER A 104 6.66 1.17 -8.55
C SER A 104 5.68 1.36 -9.70
N THR A 105 6.18 1.60 -10.91
CA THR A 105 5.36 1.74 -12.12
C THR A 105 4.40 0.57 -12.34
N THR A 106 4.79 -0.66 -11.99
CA THR A 106 4.06 -1.88 -12.36
C THR A 106 3.61 -2.72 -11.18
N ALA A 107 4.08 -2.43 -9.97
CA ALA A 107 3.82 -3.26 -8.80
C ALA A 107 3.75 -2.43 -7.51
N ALA A 108 2.91 -2.89 -6.59
CA ALA A 108 2.99 -2.52 -5.18
C ALA A 108 3.58 -3.68 -4.38
N TRP A 109 4.37 -3.34 -3.37
CA TRP A 109 4.98 -4.28 -2.45
C TRP A 109 4.46 -4.01 -1.05
N ALA A 110 4.16 -5.07 -0.31
CA ALA A 110 3.64 -4.97 1.04
C ALA A 110 4.27 -6.02 1.95
N CYS A 111 4.39 -5.67 3.22
CA CYS A 111 4.76 -6.60 4.27
C CYS A 111 3.67 -6.53 5.35
N PRO A 112 2.58 -7.32 5.23
CA PRO A 112 1.49 -7.28 6.18
C PRO A 112 1.86 -7.94 7.52
N TYR A 113 1.09 -7.66 8.55
CA TYR A 113 1.12 -8.36 9.84
C TYR A 113 0.77 -9.85 9.65
N THR A 114 0.92 -10.67 10.66
CA THR A 114 0.76 -12.12 10.60
C THR A 114 1.77 -12.77 9.64
N ASP A 115 2.81 -13.39 10.19
CA ASP A 115 3.92 -14.02 9.48
C ASP A 115 4.80 -13.09 8.63
N PHE A 116 4.43 -11.84 8.45
CA PHE A 116 5.20 -10.82 7.72
C PHE A 116 5.69 -11.29 6.34
N PRO A 117 4.85 -11.90 5.49
CA PRO A 117 5.28 -12.25 4.15
C PRO A 117 5.63 -11.01 3.35
N LEU A 118 6.48 -11.16 2.34
CA LEU A 118 6.60 -10.15 1.30
C LEU A 118 5.56 -10.44 0.22
N VAL A 119 4.72 -9.47 -0.07
CA VAL A 119 3.65 -9.56 -1.06
C VAL A 119 3.95 -8.60 -2.21
N GLU A 120 3.98 -9.10 -3.43
CA GLU A 120 4.00 -8.32 -4.66
C GLU A 120 2.60 -8.32 -5.27
N ILE A 121 2.12 -7.14 -5.62
CA ILE A 121 0.80 -6.92 -6.21
C ILE A 121 0.97 -6.26 -7.57
N ARG A 122 0.55 -6.92 -8.64
CA ARG A 122 0.56 -6.45 -10.03
C ARG A 122 -0.85 -6.53 -10.61
N PRO A 123 -1.75 -5.59 -10.33
CA PRO A 123 -3.15 -5.68 -10.70
C PRO A 123 -3.41 -5.90 -12.19
N ASP A 124 -2.55 -5.34 -13.01
CA ASP A 124 -2.70 -5.38 -14.48
C ASP A 124 -2.00 -6.58 -15.14
N HIS A 125 -1.43 -7.50 -14.32
CA HIS A 125 -0.77 -8.70 -14.84
C HIS A 125 -1.79 -9.81 -15.13
N THR A 126 -1.81 -10.29 -16.36
CA THR A 126 -2.80 -11.27 -16.87
C THR A 126 -2.70 -12.69 -16.28
N GLY A 127 -1.61 -13.01 -15.61
CA GLY A 127 -1.39 -14.33 -14.99
C GLY A 127 -1.63 -14.31 -13.49
N ARG A 128 -0.56 -14.12 -12.73
CA ARG A 128 -0.62 -14.04 -11.27
C ARG A 128 -0.52 -12.58 -10.83
N PRO A 129 -1.63 -11.91 -10.52
CA PRO A 129 -1.61 -10.53 -10.07
C PRO A 129 -1.00 -10.36 -8.68
N VAL A 130 -0.87 -11.45 -7.93
CA VAL A 130 -0.28 -11.46 -6.59
C VAL A 130 0.73 -12.59 -6.45
N ARG A 131 1.90 -12.27 -5.88
CA ARG A 131 2.93 -13.23 -5.48
C ARG A 131 3.25 -13.04 -4.01
N VAL A 132 3.53 -14.13 -3.30
CA VAL A 132 3.83 -14.11 -1.87
C VAL A 132 5.12 -14.87 -1.62
N TRP A 133 6.03 -14.28 -0.88
CA TRP A 133 7.27 -14.92 -0.43
C TRP A 133 7.32 -14.97 1.09
N SER A 134 7.83 -16.07 1.63
CA SER A 134 8.14 -16.13 3.04
C SER A 134 9.22 -15.11 3.40
N ASN A 135 9.07 -14.45 4.54
CA ASN A 135 10.02 -13.47 5.01
C ASN A 135 10.39 -13.73 6.49
N ARG A 136 11.66 -13.59 6.83
CA ARG A 136 12.15 -13.74 8.22
C ARG A 136 12.23 -12.42 8.96
N VAL A 137 12.12 -11.29 8.25
CA VAL A 137 12.14 -9.96 8.87
C VAL A 137 10.79 -9.68 9.48
N ARG A 138 10.77 -9.56 10.80
CA ARG A 138 9.52 -9.30 11.55
C ARG A 138 9.39 -7.81 11.86
N GLY A 139 8.17 -7.29 11.78
CA GLY A 139 7.86 -5.90 12.15
C GLY A 139 8.54 -4.85 11.28
N ALA A 140 8.85 -5.15 10.02
CA ALA A 140 9.43 -4.20 9.09
C ALA A 140 8.53 -2.95 8.98
N LYS A 141 9.12 -1.76 9.09
CA LYS A 141 8.42 -0.47 8.97
C LYS A 141 8.59 0.18 7.60
N ALA A 142 9.56 -0.29 6.82
CA ALA A 142 9.70 0.10 5.42
C ALA A 142 10.23 -1.08 4.60
N VAL A 143 9.89 -1.09 3.33
CA VAL A 143 10.40 -2.02 2.33
C VAL A 143 10.78 -1.25 1.08
N ALA A 144 11.93 -1.56 0.51
CA ALA A 144 12.37 -1.05 -0.79
C ALA A 144 12.70 -2.22 -1.71
N VAL A 145 12.33 -2.10 -2.98
CA VAL A 145 12.56 -3.13 -3.99
C VAL A 145 13.23 -2.52 -5.21
N HIS A 146 14.30 -3.16 -5.67
CA HIS A 146 14.98 -2.82 -6.91
C HIS A 146 15.40 -4.10 -7.66
N GLY A 147 14.78 -4.36 -8.80
CA GLY A 147 14.95 -5.62 -9.50
C GLY A 147 14.57 -6.80 -8.62
N GLU A 148 15.51 -7.71 -8.40
CA GLU A 148 15.34 -8.90 -7.55
C GLU A 148 15.78 -8.68 -6.10
N ARG A 149 16.21 -7.49 -5.73
CA ARG A 149 16.68 -7.15 -4.38
C ARG A 149 15.61 -6.46 -3.59
N VAL A 150 15.47 -6.88 -2.34
CA VAL A 150 14.54 -6.30 -1.36
C VAL A 150 15.31 -5.92 -0.11
N THR A 151 15.05 -4.72 0.37
CA THR A 151 15.57 -4.23 1.65
C THR A 151 14.42 -3.94 2.59
N PHE A 152 14.57 -4.35 3.85
CA PHE A 152 13.62 -4.02 4.91
C PHE A 152 14.29 -3.16 5.97
N VAL A 153 13.53 -2.25 6.57
CA VAL A 153 13.94 -1.47 7.74
C VAL A 153 13.15 -1.95 8.95
N GLN A 154 13.86 -2.34 10.01
CA GLN A 154 13.28 -2.73 11.29
C GLN A 154 13.46 -1.61 12.33
N PRO A 155 12.51 -1.41 13.27
CA PRO A 155 12.60 -0.30 14.21
C PRO A 155 13.62 -0.51 15.34
N THR A 156 14.00 -1.76 15.64
CA THR A 156 14.71 -2.09 16.89
C THR A 156 16.22 -1.95 16.86
N ASP A 157 16.89 -2.01 15.69
CA ASP A 157 18.35 -2.02 15.63
C ASP A 157 18.95 -1.17 14.51
N ALA A 158 18.18 -0.34 13.82
CA ALA A 158 18.60 0.32 12.58
C ALA A 158 19.24 -0.69 11.56
N ALA A 159 18.92 -1.96 11.73
CA ALA A 159 19.48 -3.03 10.93
C ALA A 159 18.75 -3.09 9.58
N TRP A 160 19.55 -3.05 8.56
CA TRP A 160 19.08 -3.25 7.18
C TRP A 160 19.34 -4.70 6.80
N GLY A 161 18.34 -5.33 6.22
CA GLY A 161 18.56 -6.62 5.54
C GLY A 161 18.37 -6.42 4.04
N VAL A 162 19.40 -6.68 3.24
CA VAL A 162 19.25 -6.82 1.79
C VAL A 162 19.05 -8.29 1.49
N PHE A 163 17.98 -8.60 0.75
CA PHE A 163 17.61 -9.97 0.40
C PHE A 163 17.46 -10.07 -1.11
N ASP A 164 17.82 -11.23 -1.65
CA ASP A 164 17.64 -11.57 -3.05
C ASP A 164 16.33 -12.36 -3.23
N LEU A 165 15.45 -11.92 -4.11
CA LEU A 165 14.16 -12.58 -4.39
C LEU A 165 14.35 -13.93 -5.09
N THR A 166 15.43 -14.12 -5.84
CA THR A 166 15.68 -15.36 -6.56
C THR A 166 16.03 -16.53 -5.63
N SER A 167 16.59 -16.25 -4.46
CA SER A 167 16.96 -17.27 -3.46
C SER A 167 15.77 -17.73 -2.59
N ARG A 168 14.56 -17.20 -2.82
CA ARG A 168 13.40 -17.49 -2.01
C ARG A 168 12.44 -18.42 -2.75
N HIS A 169 12.17 -19.56 -2.16
CA HIS A 169 11.09 -20.43 -2.60
C HIS A 169 9.75 -19.65 -2.41
N PRO A 170 8.87 -19.61 -3.41
CA PRO A 170 7.52 -19.14 -3.19
C PRO A 170 6.90 -19.93 -2.03
N ALA A 171 6.10 -19.26 -1.19
CA ALA A 171 5.36 -19.94 -0.16
C ALA A 171 4.53 -21.07 -0.81
N PRO A 172 4.44 -22.28 -0.19
CA PRO A 172 3.69 -23.36 -0.77
C PRO A 172 2.25 -22.94 -1.02
N GLU A 173 1.72 -23.24 -2.20
CA GLU A 173 0.32 -23.08 -2.54
C GLU A 173 -0.50 -23.98 -1.61
N GLY A 174 -1.20 -23.41 -0.66
CA GLY A 174 -2.12 -24.15 0.20
C GLY A 174 -2.01 -23.91 1.68
N CYS A 175 -2.48 -22.76 2.12
CA CYS A 175 -3.19 -22.70 3.40
C CYS A 175 -4.70 -22.61 3.07
N ARG A 176 -5.38 -23.75 3.24
CA ARG A 176 -6.85 -23.85 3.23
C ARG A 176 -7.40 -23.28 4.54
#